data_f5bc46eb65cb5beb8dbbe62b1143e18e
#
_entry.id   f5bc46eb65cb5beb8dbbe62b1143e18e
#
_cell.length_a   1.000
_cell.length_b   1.000
_cell.length_c   1.000
_cell.angle_alpha   90.00
_cell.angle_beta   90.00
_cell.angle_gamma   90.00
#
_symmetry.space_group_name_H-M   'P 1'
#
loop_
_entity.id
_entity.type
_entity.pdbx_description
1 polymer ?
#
loop_
_entity_poly.entity_id
_entity_poly.type
_entity_poly.pdbx_seq_one_letter_code
_entity_poly.pdbx_strand_id
1 'polypeptide(L)'
;MKEVRNSIAVALSAMAGGWLRYQVSLLLVFAASFPLATLLVNYLGTFLLIYIIKGYLSSKVKSQRLILALSTGFCGGLTTFSGLLLDSIKLADSGRYTELLIYLVLSVGGGLAIALWAGKQVKS
;
A
#
# COMPACT_ATOMS: atom_id res chain seq x y z
N MET A 1 -13.44 10.77 -23.75
CA MET A 1 -13.67 9.36 -23.41
C MET A 1 -12.45 8.66 -22.83
N LYS A 2 -11.27 9.21 -23.10
CA LYS A 2 -10.04 8.69 -22.51
C LYS A 2 -10.08 8.74 -20.97
N GLU A 3 -10.59 9.83 -20.43
CA GLU A 3 -10.67 10.02 -18.97
C GLU A 3 -11.63 9.04 -18.34
N VAL A 4 -12.76 8.73 -19.01
CA VAL A 4 -13.71 7.75 -18.51
C VAL A 4 -13.08 6.35 -18.49
N ARG A 5 -12.37 6.00 -19.56
CA ARG A 5 -11.70 4.69 -19.64
C ARG A 5 -10.62 4.55 -18.58
N ASN A 6 -9.85 5.63 -18.37
CA ASN A 6 -8.82 5.65 -17.32
C ASN A 6 -9.45 5.49 -15.94
N SER A 7 -10.56 6.19 -15.69
CA SER A 7 -11.26 6.10 -14.40
C SER A 7 -11.79 4.69 -14.14
N ILE A 8 -12.34 4.05 -15.18
CA ILE A 8 -12.83 2.67 -15.05
C ILE A 8 -11.67 1.73 -14.76
N ALA A 9 -10.54 1.89 -15.46
CA ALA A 9 -9.36 1.06 -15.25
C ALA A 9 -8.83 1.21 -13.83
N VAL A 10 -8.75 2.45 -13.33
CA VAL A 10 -8.30 2.71 -11.96
C VAL A 10 -9.27 2.09 -10.95
N ALA A 11 -10.58 2.25 -11.18
CA ALA A 11 -11.59 1.71 -10.26
C ALA A 11 -11.52 0.18 -10.18
N LEU A 12 -11.40 -0.49 -11.31
CA LEU A 12 -11.33 -1.95 -11.34
C LEU A 12 -10.04 -2.44 -10.67
N SER A 13 -8.92 -1.76 -10.91
CA SER A 13 -7.65 -2.11 -10.29
C SER A 13 -7.68 -1.85 -8.78
N ALA A 14 -8.34 -0.78 -8.35
CA ALA A 14 -8.49 -0.47 -6.93
C ALA A 14 -9.31 -1.55 -6.22
N MET A 15 -10.34 -2.08 -6.89
CA MET A 15 -11.12 -3.18 -6.36
C MET A 15 -10.25 -4.42 -6.15
N ALA A 16 -9.39 -4.71 -7.11
CA ALA A 16 -8.46 -5.84 -6.99
C ALA A 16 -7.48 -5.63 -5.83
N GLY A 17 -6.93 -4.42 -5.71
CA GLY A 17 -6.02 -4.08 -4.62
C GLY A 17 -6.69 -4.17 -3.25
N GLY A 18 -7.90 -3.64 -3.13
CA GLY A 18 -8.68 -3.72 -1.91
C GLY A 18 -9.06 -5.13 -1.53
N TRP A 19 -9.40 -5.95 -2.54
CA TRP A 19 -9.69 -7.37 -2.32
C TRP A 19 -8.45 -8.08 -1.77
N LEU A 20 -7.28 -7.83 -2.36
CA LEU A 20 -6.04 -8.44 -1.89
C LEU A 20 -5.72 -8.00 -0.46
N ARG A 21 -5.93 -6.71 -0.15
CA ARG A 21 -5.73 -6.21 1.21
C ARG A 21 -6.61 -6.96 2.20
N TYR A 22 -7.87 -7.19 1.82
CA TYR A 22 -8.80 -7.93 2.66
C TYR A 22 -8.33 -9.38 2.88
N GLN A 23 -7.85 -10.03 1.81
CA GLN A 23 -7.33 -11.40 1.92
C GLN A 23 -6.11 -11.46 2.85
N VAL A 24 -5.22 -10.49 2.76
CA VAL A 24 -4.05 -10.43 3.65
C VAL A 24 -4.50 -10.27 5.10
N SER A 25 -5.52 -9.46 5.33
CA SER A 25 -6.03 -9.27 6.70
C SER A 25 -6.62 -10.55 7.27
N LEU A 26 -7.25 -11.37 6.44
CA LEU A 26 -7.77 -12.66 6.87
C LEU A 26 -6.64 -13.66 7.19
N LEU A 27 -5.60 -13.67 6.36
CA LEU A 27 -4.47 -14.57 6.57
C LEU A 27 -3.69 -14.24 7.83
N LEU A 28 -3.64 -12.96 8.21
CA LEU A 28 -2.89 -12.49 9.36
C LEU A 28 -3.75 -12.22 10.59
N VAL A 29 -4.96 -12.77 10.61
CA VAL A 29 -5.87 -12.58 11.75
C VAL A 29 -5.29 -13.13 13.05
N PHE A 30 -4.39 -14.11 12.98
CA PHE A 30 -3.73 -14.67 14.17
C PHE A 30 -2.82 -13.63 14.85
N ALA A 31 -2.41 -12.59 14.14
CA ALA A 31 -1.60 -11.49 14.68
C ALA A 31 -2.47 -10.32 15.12
N ALA A 32 -3.68 -10.60 15.64
CA ALA A 32 -4.65 -9.57 15.98
C ALA A 32 -4.18 -8.59 17.04
N SER A 33 -3.19 -8.99 17.86
CA SER A 33 -2.67 -8.12 18.91
C SER A 33 -1.85 -6.96 18.35
N PHE A 34 -1.32 -7.12 17.13
CA PHE A 34 -0.57 -6.07 16.45
C PHE A 34 -1.08 -5.98 15.02
N PRO A 35 -1.28 -4.76 14.47
CA PRO A 35 -1.87 -4.60 13.11
C PRO A 35 -0.87 -4.90 12.00
N LEU A 36 -0.41 -6.14 11.93
CA LEU A 36 0.61 -6.57 10.99
C LEU A 36 0.12 -6.53 9.54
N ALA A 37 -1.15 -6.85 9.32
CA ALA A 37 -1.71 -6.87 7.97
C ALA A 37 -1.66 -5.50 7.29
N THR A 38 -2.06 -4.45 8.01
CA THR A 38 -2.03 -3.08 7.49
C THR A 38 -0.59 -2.66 7.18
N LEU A 39 0.31 -2.96 8.09
CA LEU A 39 1.73 -2.64 7.92
C LEU A 39 2.30 -3.32 6.67
N LEU A 40 1.99 -4.60 6.52
CA LEU A 40 2.50 -5.39 5.41
C LEU A 40 1.97 -4.90 4.06
N VAL A 41 0.67 -4.65 3.95
CA VAL A 41 0.10 -4.20 2.67
C VAL A 41 0.59 -2.80 2.31
N ASN A 42 0.79 -1.93 3.29
CA ASN A 42 1.33 -0.60 3.03
C ASN A 42 2.78 -0.66 2.56
N TYR A 43 3.59 -1.54 3.15
CA TYR A 43 4.96 -1.76 2.71
C TYR A 43 4.99 -2.35 1.30
N LEU A 44 4.17 -3.36 1.06
CA LEU A 44 4.11 -4.03 -0.24
C LEU A 44 3.66 -3.06 -1.34
N GLY A 45 2.62 -2.28 -1.06
CA GLY A 45 2.12 -1.30 -2.03
C GLY A 45 3.15 -0.22 -2.35
N THR A 46 3.86 0.25 -1.34
CA THR A 46 4.90 1.27 -1.53
C THR A 46 6.03 0.71 -2.40
N PHE A 47 6.48 -0.51 -2.10
CA PHE A 47 7.53 -1.15 -2.87
C PHE A 47 7.11 -1.37 -4.32
N LEU A 48 5.91 -1.91 -4.53
CA LEU A 48 5.38 -2.15 -5.87
C LEU A 48 5.28 -0.85 -6.66
N LEU A 49 4.79 0.20 -6.02
CA LEU A 49 4.60 1.49 -6.69
C LEU A 49 5.91 2.05 -7.19
N ILE A 50 6.92 2.07 -6.35
CA ILE A 50 8.16 2.78 -6.67
C ILE A 50 9.12 1.90 -7.46
N TYR A 51 9.34 0.67 -7.01
CA TYR A 51 10.34 -0.19 -7.64
C TYR A 51 9.85 -0.81 -8.93
N ILE A 52 8.68 -1.44 -8.88
CA ILE A 52 8.17 -2.22 -10.02
C ILE A 52 7.49 -1.31 -11.04
N ILE A 53 6.50 -0.53 -10.59
CA ILE A 53 5.65 0.22 -11.52
C ILE A 53 6.37 1.43 -12.09
N LYS A 54 6.85 2.33 -11.21
CA LYS A 54 7.50 3.54 -11.68
C LYS A 54 8.91 3.30 -12.19
N GLY A 55 9.60 2.31 -11.63
CA GLY A 55 10.95 1.99 -12.05
C GLY A 55 11.01 1.11 -13.26
N TYR A 56 10.39 -0.06 -13.20
CA TYR A 56 10.51 -1.06 -14.25
C TYR A 56 9.47 -0.89 -15.35
N LEU A 57 8.19 -0.89 -14.96
CA LEU A 57 7.11 -0.90 -15.96
C LEU A 57 6.97 0.42 -16.71
N SER A 58 7.26 1.56 -16.07
CA SER A 58 7.10 2.85 -16.73
C SER A 58 8.05 3.01 -17.92
N SER A 59 9.19 2.33 -17.92
CA SER A 59 10.12 2.36 -19.04
C SER A 59 9.87 1.27 -20.07
N LYS A 60 9.15 0.20 -19.70
CA LYS A 60 8.92 -0.96 -20.57
C LYS A 60 7.53 -0.96 -21.19
N VAL A 61 6.55 -0.42 -20.48
CA VAL A 61 5.15 -0.46 -20.92
C VAL A 61 4.75 0.91 -21.43
N LYS A 62 4.22 0.97 -22.65
CA LYS A 62 3.82 2.24 -23.28
C LYS A 62 2.42 2.69 -22.91
N SER A 63 1.59 1.79 -22.40
CA SER A 63 0.22 2.13 -22.05
C SER A 63 0.16 2.95 -20.76
N GLN A 64 -0.16 4.23 -20.89
CA GLN A 64 -0.33 5.09 -19.71
C GLN A 64 -1.51 4.65 -18.85
N ARG A 65 -2.53 4.08 -19.50
CA ARG A 65 -3.70 3.58 -18.76
C ARG A 65 -3.32 2.43 -17.85
N LEU A 66 -2.49 1.51 -18.34
CA LEU A 66 -2.03 0.37 -17.53
C LEU A 66 -1.18 0.86 -16.35
N ILE A 67 -0.25 1.78 -16.59
CA ILE A 67 0.57 2.34 -15.52
C ILE A 67 -0.30 3.01 -14.47
N LEU A 68 -1.27 3.80 -14.91
CA LEU A 68 -2.19 4.51 -14.01
C LEU A 68 -3.05 3.52 -13.22
N ALA A 69 -3.55 2.48 -13.88
CA ALA A 69 -4.37 1.47 -13.22
C ALA A 69 -3.59 0.74 -12.14
N LEU A 70 -2.34 0.36 -12.42
CA LEU A 70 -1.51 -0.36 -11.46
C LEU A 70 -1.02 0.55 -10.34
N SER A 71 -0.60 1.78 -10.65
CA SER A 71 -0.08 2.68 -9.61
C SER A 71 -1.20 3.27 -8.74
N THR A 72 -2.05 4.10 -9.33
CA THR A 72 -3.11 4.77 -8.58
C THR A 72 -4.20 3.77 -8.17
N GLY A 73 -4.57 2.86 -9.06
CA GLY A 73 -5.63 1.91 -8.81
C GLY A 73 -5.20 0.79 -7.86
N PHE A 74 -4.38 -0.13 -8.35
CA PHE A 74 -4.05 -1.34 -7.59
C PHE A 74 -3.29 -1.01 -6.29
N CYS A 75 -2.20 -0.26 -6.38
CA CYS A 75 -1.43 0.10 -5.18
C CYS A 75 -2.23 0.99 -4.25
N GLY A 76 -3.04 1.90 -4.81
CA GLY A 76 -3.90 2.76 -4.00
C GLY A 76 -4.97 1.98 -3.26
N GLY A 77 -5.53 0.93 -3.88
CA GLY A 77 -6.51 0.07 -3.24
C GLY A 77 -5.88 -0.88 -2.23
N LEU A 78 -4.66 -1.33 -2.51
CA LEU A 78 -3.94 -2.24 -1.62
C LEU A 78 -3.50 -1.55 -0.33
N THR A 79 -2.95 -0.35 -0.43
CA THR A 79 -2.50 0.42 0.73
C THR A 79 -3.67 1.14 1.39
N THR A 80 -3.52 1.50 2.66
CA THR A 80 -4.61 2.17 3.37
C THR A 80 -4.06 3.09 4.47
N PHE A 81 -4.49 4.35 4.41
CA PHE A 81 -4.23 5.31 5.48
C PHE A 81 -5.33 5.24 6.54
N SER A 82 -6.57 5.03 6.11
CA SER A 82 -7.69 4.91 7.06
C SER A 82 -7.54 3.69 7.95
N GLY A 83 -7.01 2.58 7.41
CA GLY A 83 -6.72 1.39 8.20
C GLY A 83 -5.65 1.66 9.25
N LEU A 84 -4.64 2.44 8.88
CA LEU A 84 -3.58 2.85 9.82
C LEU A 84 -4.18 3.63 10.99
N LEU A 85 -5.07 4.58 10.69
CA LEU A 85 -5.70 5.39 11.73
C LEU A 85 -6.61 4.55 12.62
N LEU A 86 -7.40 3.67 12.02
CA LEU A 86 -8.31 2.80 12.79
C LEU A 86 -7.54 1.87 13.70
N ASP A 87 -6.47 1.25 13.21
CA ASP A 87 -5.61 0.38 14.02
C ASP A 87 -4.98 1.15 15.18
N SER A 88 -4.55 2.40 14.91
CA SER A 88 -3.96 3.26 15.93
C SER A 88 -4.96 3.57 17.05
N ILE A 89 -6.22 3.85 16.65
CA ILE A 89 -7.27 4.11 17.64
C ILE A 89 -7.53 2.85 18.48
N LYS A 90 -7.55 1.69 17.87
CA LYS A 90 -7.78 0.43 18.60
C LYS A 90 -6.66 0.16 19.60
N LEU A 91 -5.41 0.42 19.22
CA LEU A 91 -4.28 0.25 20.12
C LEU A 91 -4.36 1.23 21.29
N ALA A 92 -4.70 2.49 21.03
CA ALA A 92 -4.84 3.51 22.06
C ALA A 92 -5.97 3.18 23.03
N ASP A 93 -7.12 2.76 22.49
CA ASP A 93 -8.28 2.40 23.32
C ASP A 93 -8.01 1.19 24.20
N SER A 94 -7.14 0.29 23.75
CA SER A 94 -6.76 -0.88 24.53
C SER A 94 -5.66 -0.60 25.53
N GLY A 95 -5.17 0.63 25.60
CA GLY A 95 -4.10 1.01 26.51
C GLY A 95 -2.72 0.51 26.10
N ARG A 96 -2.58 0.07 24.87
CA ARG A 96 -1.34 -0.52 24.36
C ARG A 96 -0.48 0.55 23.68
N TYR A 97 -0.06 1.52 24.46
CA TYR A 97 0.63 2.70 23.94
C TYR A 97 2.02 2.43 23.41
N THR A 98 2.73 1.48 24.00
CA THR A 98 4.05 1.08 23.50
C THR A 98 3.94 0.48 22.10
N GLU A 99 2.96 -0.38 21.90
CA GLU A 99 2.72 -1.00 20.61
C GLU A 99 2.22 0.02 19.58
N LEU A 100 1.43 1.00 20.03
CA LEU A 100 0.99 2.10 19.19
C LEU A 100 2.19 2.88 18.66
N LEU A 101 3.12 3.22 19.54
CA LEU A 101 4.31 3.96 19.15
C LEU A 101 5.15 3.18 18.16
N ILE A 102 5.37 1.89 18.45
CA ILE A 102 6.12 1.01 17.55
C ILE A 102 5.44 0.93 16.18
N TYR A 103 4.11 0.77 16.18
CA TYR A 103 3.34 0.68 14.94
C TYR A 103 3.48 1.93 14.09
N LEU A 104 3.34 3.12 14.71
CA LEU A 104 3.46 4.38 14.00
C LEU A 104 4.87 4.60 13.45
N VAL A 105 5.89 4.28 14.25
CA VAL A 105 7.28 4.41 13.82
C VAL A 105 7.57 3.46 12.65
N LEU A 106 7.13 2.22 12.76
CA LEU A 106 7.32 1.24 11.69
C LEU A 106 6.55 1.63 10.43
N SER A 107 5.34 2.14 10.58
CA SER A 107 4.53 2.53 9.41
C SER A 107 5.17 3.69 8.67
N VAL A 108 5.50 4.77 9.35
CA VAL A 108 6.06 5.96 8.72
C VAL A 108 7.51 5.75 8.35
N GLY A 109 8.31 5.30 9.30
CA GLY A 109 9.76 5.12 9.09
C GLY A 109 10.05 4.00 8.11
N GLY A 110 9.39 2.87 8.26
CA GLY A 110 9.59 1.73 7.37
C GLY A 110 9.11 2.03 5.96
N GLY A 111 7.94 2.65 5.83
CA GLY A 111 7.41 3.04 4.53
C GLY A 111 8.33 4.02 3.82
N LEU A 112 8.81 5.02 4.55
CA LEU A 112 9.75 6.00 4.00
C LEU A 112 11.07 5.35 3.61
N ALA A 113 11.57 4.43 4.45
CA ALA A 113 12.80 3.70 4.14
C ALA A 113 12.66 2.89 2.87
N ILE A 114 11.55 2.20 2.69
CA ILE A 114 11.28 1.42 1.48
C ILE A 114 11.22 2.36 0.27
N ALA A 115 10.53 3.49 0.41
CA ALA A 115 10.40 4.45 -0.69
C ALA A 115 11.77 5.01 -1.11
N LEU A 116 12.61 5.35 -0.15
CA LEU A 116 13.92 5.88 -0.44
C LEU A 116 14.83 4.83 -1.06
N TRP A 117 14.82 3.61 -0.50
CA TRP A 117 15.64 2.53 -1.04
C TRP A 117 15.22 2.17 -2.46
N ALA A 118 13.92 1.96 -2.66
CA ALA A 118 13.40 1.62 -3.99
C ALA A 118 13.66 2.74 -4.99
N GLY A 119 13.55 3.99 -4.56
CA GLY A 119 13.85 5.13 -5.40
C GLY A 119 15.30 5.18 -5.85
N LYS A 120 16.22 4.82 -4.94
CA LYS A 120 17.64 4.77 -5.29
C LYS A 120 17.94 3.68 -6.32
N GLN A 121 17.29 2.51 -6.17
CA GLN A 121 17.48 1.41 -7.12
C GLN A 121 16.98 1.79 -8.51
N VAL A 122 15.92 2.56 -8.57
CA VAL A 122 15.32 2.97 -9.83
C VAL A 122 16.19 4.00 -10.55
N LYS A 123 16.81 4.90 -9.81
CA LYS A 123 17.62 5.97 -10.40
C LYS A 123 18.94 5.48 -10.98
N SER A 124 19.44 4.37 -10.51
CA SER A 124 20.67 3.81 -11.03
C SER A 124 20.42 3.01 -12.30
#